data_c7969a24a0f9870a5d56a11771ccdc3b
#
_entry.id   c7969a24a0f9870a5d56a11771ccdc3b
#
_cell.length_a   1.000
_cell.length_b   1.000
_cell.length_c   1.000
_cell.angle_alpha   90.00
_cell.angle_beta   90.00
_cell.angle_gamma   90.00
#
_symmetry.space_group_name_H-M   'P 1'
#
loop_
_entity.id
_entity.type
_entity.pdbx_description
1 polymer ?
#
loop_
_entity_poly.entity_id
_entity_poly.type
_entity_poly.pdbx_seq_one_letter_code
_entity_poly.pdbx_strand_id
1 'polypeptide(L)' 'KFNGKHEEIAEATTIAAFLEKKNIRSPHLILELNGEILTNPQEWTKTVLNSGDALNAFSMVGGG' A
#
# COMPACT_ATOMS: atom_id res chain seq x y z
N LYS A 1 -2.29 -9.83 0.24
CA LYS A 1 -1.61 -9.80 -1.06
C LYS A 1 -1.16 -8.39 -1.41
N PHE A 2 -0.03 -8.30 -2.01
CA PHE A 2 0.48 -7.02 -2.51
C PHE A 2 0.75 -7.15 -4.00
N ASN A 3 0.05 -6.36 -4.80
CA ASN A 3 0.11 -6.43 -6.27
C ASN A 3 -0.07 -7.86 -6.77
N GLY A 4 -1.04 -8.55 -6.18
CA GLY A 4 -1.38 -9.90 -6.58
C GLY A 4 -0.52 -11.01 -6.01
N LYS A 5 0.49 -10.68 -5.23
CA LYS A 5 1.39 -11.68 -4.66
C LYS A 5 1.21 -11.79 -3.16
N HIS A 6 1.36 -12.98 -2.64
CA HIS A 6 1.34 -13.21 -1.21
C HIS A 6 2.53 -12.56 -0.54
N GLU A 7 2.25 -11.84 0.54
CA GLU A 7 3.30 -11.22 1.36
C GLU A 7 3.00 -11.54 2.81
N GLU A 8 4.04 -11.86 3.55
CA GLU A 8 3.92 -12.05 4.98
C GLU A 8 4.35 -10.77 5.67
N ILE A 9 3.51 -10.31 6.60
CA ILE A 9 3.79 -9.10 7.35
C ILE A 9 3.54 -9.36 8.83
N ALA A 10 4.21 -8.57 9.68
CA ALA A 10 3.98 -8.64 11.11
C ALA A 10 2.60 -8.08 11.44
N GLU A 11 2.05 -8.52 12.57
CA GLU A 11 0.79 -7.96 13.05
C GLU A 11 0.92 -6.46 13.27
N ALA A 12 -0.17 -5.76 13.08
CA ALA A 12 -0.26 -4.32 13.28
C ALA A 12 0.66 -3.51 12.37
N THR A 13 1.01 -4.06 11.21
CA THR A 13 1.78 -3.32 10.22
C THR A 13 0.87 -2.33 9.51
N THR A 14 1.22 -1.05 9.54
CA THR A 14 0.46 -0.06 8.79
C THR A 14 0.88 -0.08 7.33
N ILE A 15 0.02 0.51 6.47
CA ILE A 15 0.34 0.62 5.05
C ILE A 15 1.65 1.39 4.87
N ALA A 16 1.81 2.51 5.58
CA ALA A 16 3.02 3.31 5.46
C ALA A 16 4.26 2.50 5.84
N ALA A 17 4.19 1.75 6.92
CA ALA A 17 5.31 0.92 7.35
C ALA A 17 5.63 -0.16 6.32
N PHE A 18 4.62 -0.75 5.72
CA PHE A 18 4.80 -1.77 4.70
C PHE A 18 5.49 -1.20 3.46
N LEU A 19 5.03 -0.03 3.01
CA LEU A 19 5.64 0.62 1.85
C LEU A 19 7.09 0.99 2.11
N GLU A 20 7.39 1.45 3.31
CA GLU A 20 8.75 1.79 3.67
C GLU A 20 9.65 0.56 3.68
N LYS A 21 9.14 -0.55 4.19
CA LYS A 21 9.87 -1.81 4.19
C LYS A 21 10.17 -2.27 2.77
N LYS A 22 9.25 -2.04 1.85
CA LYS A 22 9.43 -2.39 0.45
C LYS A 22 10.22 -1.35 -0.32
N ASN A 23 10.60 -0.27 0.34
CA ASN A 23 11.33 0.82 -0.28
C ASN A 23 10.56 1.47 -1.42
N ILE A 24 9.24 1.51 -1.30
CA ILE A 24 8.37 2.08 -2.30
C ILE A 24 8.13 3.54 -1.95
N ARG A 25 8.63 4.44 -2.78
CA ARG A 25 8.46 5.88 -2.60
C ARG A 25 8.16 6.49 -3.95
N SER A 26 7.05 7.18 -4.02
CA SER A 26 6.68 7.89 -5.24
C SER A 26 5.72 9.02 -4.87
N PRO A 27 5.96 10.23 -5.39
CA PRO A 27 5.05 11.34 -5.13
C PRO A 27 3.70 11.15 -5.82
N HIS A 28 3.62 10.22 -6.76
CA HIS A 28 2.39 9.97 -7.51
C HIS A 28 1.82 8.60 -7.23
N LEU A 29 2.09 8.07 -6.05
CA LEU A 29 1.64 6.74 -5.69
C LEU A 29 0.14 6.72 -5.39
N ILE A 30 -0.55 5.77 -5.99
CA ILE A 30 -1.95 5.51 -5.71
C ILE A 30 -2.06 4.13 -5.09
N LEU A 31 -2.77 4.04 -3.99
CA LEU A 31 -2.98 2.77 -3.33
C LEU A 31 -4.44 2.35 -3.42
N GLU A 32 -4.64 1.06 -3.58
CA GLU A 32 -5.96 0.46 -3.56
C GLU A 32 -5.96 -0.66 -2.52
N LEU A 33 -6.83 -0.56 -1.54
CA LEU A 33 -6.97 -1.57 -0.51
C LEU A 33 -8.34 -2.22 -0.63
N ASN A 34 -8.34 -3.52 -0.95
CA ASN A 34 -9.56 -4.29 -1.07
C ASN A 34 -10.58 -3.64 -2.02
N GLY A 35 -10.08 -3.09 -3.13
CA GLY A 35 -10.92 -2.47 -4.14
C GLY A 35 -11.24 -1.00 -3.90
N GLU A 36 -10.73 -0.43 -2.82
CA GLU A 36 -11.01 0.97 -2.49
C GLU A 36 -9.75 1.80 -2.64
N ILE A 37 -9.86 2.90 -3.38
CA ILE A 37 -8.73 3.80 -3.61
C ILE A 37 -8.49 4.66 -2.37
N LEU A 38 -7.25 4.67 -1.92
CA LEU A 38 -6.83 5.48 -0.78
C LEU A 38 -6.03 6.66 -1.30
N THR A 39 -6.67 7.83 -1.38
CA THR A 39 -6.06 9.01 -1.97
C THR A 39 -5.28 9.86 -0.99
N ASN A 40 -5.50 9.67 0.31
CA ASN A 40 -4.86 10.50 1.33
C ASN A 40 -3.70 9.76 1.99
N PRO A 41 -2.44 10.18 1.74
CA PRO A 41 -1.28 9.52 2.33
C PRO A 41 -1.30 9.49 3.86
N GLN A 42 -1.98 10.44 4.49
CA GLN A 42 -2.06 10.45 5.95
C GLN A 42 -2.84 9.25 6.48
N GLU A 43 -3.77 8.73 5.67
CA GLU A 43 -4.51 7.53 6.05
C GLU A 43 -3.61 6.31 6.11
N TRP A 44 -2.53 6.31 5.32
CA TRP A 44 -1.65 5.16 5.25
C TRP A 44 -0.91 4.92 6.57
N THR A 45 -0.71 5.95 7.37
CA THR A 45 -0.05 5.80 8.67
C THR A 45 -0.98 5.28 9.73
N LYS A 46 -2.27 5.30 9.48
CA LYS A 46 -3.30 4.89 10.43
C LYS A 46 -3.96 3.57 10.07
N THR A 47 -3.85 3.16 8.80
CA THR A 47 -4.52 1.95 8.34
C THR A 47 -3.62 0.75 8.55
N VAL A 48 -4.08 -0.17 9.37
CA VAL A 48 -3.36 -1.41 9.66
C VAL A 48 -3.79 -2.47 8.65
N LEU A 49 -2.80 -3.19 8.11
CA LEU A 49 -3.06 -4.28 7.20
C LEU A 49 -3.42 -5.54 8.00
N ASN A 50 -4.45 -6.23 7.53
CA ASN A 50 -4.92 -7.45 8.16
C ASN A 50 -4.72 -8.64 7.23
N SER A 51 -4.72 -9.83 7.82
CA SER A 51 -4.63 -11.05 7.04
C SER A 51 -5.76 -11.10 6.01
N GLY A 52 -5.42 -11.43 4.78
CA GLY A 52 -6.39 -11.50 3.70
C GLY A 52 -6.58 -10.22 2.92
N ASP A 53 -5.99 -9.13 3.38
CA ASP A 53 -6.11 -7.86 2.65
C ASP A 53 -5.39 -7.93 1.31
N ALA A 54 -5.95 -7.24 0.33
CA ALA A 54 -5.35 -7.10 -0.99
C ALA A 54 -4.99 -5.64 -1.20
N LEU A 55 -3.69 -5.37 -1.21
CA LEU A 55 -3.16 -4.02 -1.41
C LEU A 55 -2.49 -3.95 -2.77
N ASN A 56 -2.85 -2.95 -3.54
CA ASN A 56 -2.23 -2.69 -4.83
C ASN A 56 -1.66 -1.28 -4.85
N ALA A 57 -0.50 -1.14 -5.46
CA ALA A 57 0.16 0.15 -5.58
C ALA A 57 0.42 0.46 -7.04
N PHE A 58 0.03 1.66 -7.44
CA PHE A 58 0.20 2.12 -8.82
C PHE A 58 0.90 3.46 -8.82
N SER A 59 1.68 3.71 -9.85
CA SER A 59 2.29 5.01 -10.05
C SER A 59 1.59 5.71 -11.21
N MET A 60 1.22 6.96 -10.99
CA MET A 60 0.55 7.77 -12.02
C MET A 60 1.54 8.46 -12.95
N VAL A 61 2.82 8.24 -12.77
CA VAL A 61 3.81 8.88 -13.64
C VAL A 61 3.77 8.20 -14.98
N GLY A 62 2.90 8.69 -15.85
CA GLY A 62 2.84 8.18 -17.19
C GLY A 62 4.10 8.55 -17.93
N GLY A 63 4.93 7.58 -18.26
CA GLY A 63 6.05 7.73 -19.19
C GLY A 63 6.90 8.98 -18.99
N GLY A 64 6.72 9.56 -17.88
CA GLY A 64 7.35 10.80 -17.71
C GLY A 64 8.62 10.85 -17.10
#